data_504b34cef46f348c7c8ee58f6b24e7ee
#
_entry.id   504b34cef46f348c7c8ee58f6b24e7ee
#
_cell.length_a   1.000
_cell.length_b   1.000
_cell.length_c   1.000
_cell.angle_alpha   90.00
_cell.angle_beta   90.00
_cell.angle_gamma   90.00
#
_symmetry.space_group_name_H-M   'P 1'
#
loop_
_entity.id
_entity.type
_entity.pdbx_description
1 polymer ?
#
loop_
_entity_poly.entity_id
_entity_poly.type
_entity_poly.pdbx_seq_one_letter_code
_entity_poly.pdbx_strand_id
1 'polypeptide(L)'
;MEWNWILEEYDDMVYVSDLNNYELLYVNRAGLDMFHLSREELFSGKKYLCYKIFHGRNTPCPFCTNKYLKDSGFYEWEHYNEQLGKTYLLKDRKVLWDGRESRIEFVFDVSKYKNKLDKQGKQQAAMLRSLPG
;
A
#
# COMPACT_ATOMS: atom_id res chain seq x y z
N MET A 1 4.64 3.82 18.03
CA MET A 1 4.84 2.40 18.34
C MET A 1 6.20 1.96 17.83
N GLU A 2 6.84 1.08 18.55
CA GLU A 2 8.20 0.64 18.23
C GLU A 2 8.31 -0.07 16.87
N TRP A 3 7.25 -0.72 16.42
CA TRP A 3 7.25 -1.43 15.15
C TRP A 3 6.87 -0.56 13.94
N ASN A 4 6.60 0.73 14.13
CA ASN A 4 6.29 1.65 13.01
C ASN A 4 7.45 1.79 12.03
N TRP A 5 8.68 1.56 12.47
CA TRP A 5 9.84 1.62 11.56
C TRP A 5 9.73 0.62 10.41
N ILE A 6 9.11 -0.55 10.66
CA ILE A 6 8.90 -1.57 9.62
C ILE A 6 8.01 -1.00 8.51
N LEU A 7 6.93 -0.32 8.90
CA LEU A 7 6.02 0.30 7.95
C LEU A 7 6.69 1.47 7.21
N GLU A 8 7.45 2.29 7.93
CA GLU A 8 8.15 3.43 7.33
C GLU A 8 9.21 3.01 6.32
N GLU A 9 9.92 1.91 6.59
CA GLU A 9 11.00 1.44 5.72
C GLU A 9 10.52 0.50 4.61
N TYR A 10 9.27 0.03 4.67
CA TYR A 10 8.69 -0.73 3.58
C TYR A 10 8.77 0.12 2.30
N ASP A 11 9.37 -0.42 1.23
CA ASP A 11 9.72 0.34 0.03
C ASP A 11 8.56 0.55 -0.96
N ASP A 12 7.39 0.04 -0.63
CA ASP A 12 6.14 0.33 -1.34
C ASP A 12 5.17 1.02 -0.38
N MET A 13 3.95 1.33 -0.82
CA MET A 13 3.02 2.06 0.03
C MET A 13 2.33 1.16 1.05
N VAL A 14 2.22 1.64 2.28
CA VAL A 14 1.29 1.14 3.27
C VAL A 14 0.56 2.33 3.90
N TYR A 15 -0.75 2.20 4.05
CA TYR A 15 -1.53 3.25 4.71
C TYR A 15 -2.62 2.65 5.59
N VAL A 16 -3.10 3.48 6.51
CA VAL A 16 -4.20 3.15 7.41
C VAL A 16 -5.30 4.21 7.25
N SER A 17 -6.53 3.77 7.05
CA SER A 17 -7.69 4.67 6.98
C SER A 17 -8.78 4.19 7.93
N ASP A 18 -9.52 5.15 8.49
CA ASP A 18 -10.66 4.87 9.35
C ASP A 18 -11.76 4.17 8.54
N LEU A 19 -12.34 3.09 9.08
CA LEU A 19 -13.40 2.34 8.39
C LEU A 19 -14.71 3.12 8.28
N ASN A 20 -14.97 4.04 9.20
CA ASN A 20 -16.25 4.74 9.27
C ASN A 20 -16.28 6.01 8.44
N ASN A 21 -15.19 6.78 8.44
CA ASN A 21 -15.15 8.09 7.76
C ASN A 21 -14.08 8.20 6.69
N TYR A 22 -13.32 7.14 6.40
CA TYR A 22 -12.29 7.08 5.34
C TYR A 22 -11.10 8.03 5.57
N GLU A 23 -10.95 8.57 6.76
CA GLU A 23 -9.87 9.49 7.09
C GLU A 23 -8.53 8.75 7.10
N LEU A 24 -7.52 9.34 6.46
CA LEU A 24 -6.16 8.81 6.48
C LEU A 24 -5.54 9.05 7.87
N LEU A 25 -5.14 7.98 8.52
CA LEU A 25 -4.53 8.00 9.85
C LEU A 25 -3.03 7.82 9.79
N TYR A 26 -2.54 7.14 8.76
CA TYR A 26 -1.12 6.88 8.56
C TYR A 26 -0.84 6.62 7.09
N VAL A 27 0.25 7.16 6.60
CA VAL A 27 0.82 6.84 5.27
C VAL A 27 2.32 6.76 5.47
N ASN A 28 2.94 5.67 5.00
CA ASN A 28 4.39 5.53 5.14
C ASN A 28 5.13 6.45 4.15
N ARG A 29 6.46 6.50 4.29
CA ARG A 29 7.30 7.38 3.46
C ARG A 29 7.09 7.15 1.97
N ALA A 30 7.06 5.90 1.53
CA ALA A 30 6.86 5.57 0.11
C ALA A 30 5.53 6.10 -0.40
N GLY A 31 4.46 5.98 0.39
CA GLY A 31 3.14 6.51 0.03
C GLY A 31 3.10 8.03 0.01
N LEU A 32 3.74 8.68 0.96
CA LEU A 32 3.84 10.15 0.99
C LEU A 32 4.55 10.67 -0.26
N ASP A 33 5.66 10.04 -0.64
CA ASP A 33 6.42 10.43 -1.83
C ASP A 33 5.59 10.19 -3.10
N MET A 34 4.90 9.06 -3.17
CA MET A 34 4.11 8.67 -4.33
C MET A 34 2.98 9.67 -4.62
N PHE A 35 2.35 10.22 -3.60
CA PHE A 35 1.23 11.14 -3.73
C PHE A 35 1.59 12.60 -3.39
N HIS A 36 2.87 12.89 -3.25
CA HIS A 36 3.37 14.25 -2.99
C HIS A 36 2.74 14.88 -1.74
N LEU A 37 2.61 14.08 -0.68
CA LEU A 37 2.11 14.53 0.62
C LEU A 37 3.26 14.69 1.60
N SER A 38 3.14 15.65 2.50
CA SER A 38 4.02 15.74 3.66
C SER A 38 3.32 15.18 4.89
N ARG A 39 4.12 14.71 5.85
CA ARG A 39 3.57 14.23 7.12
C ARG A 39 2.88 15.36 7.89
N GLU A 40 3.43 16.57 7.82
CA GLU A 40 2.86 17.76 8.44
C GLU A 40 1.45 18.05 7.90
N GLU A 41 1.24 17.90 6.60
CA GLU A 41 -0.07 18.08 5.99
C GLU A 41 -1.09 17.10 6.55
N LEU A 42 -0.72 15.82 6.74
CA LEU A 42 -1.61 14.82 7.32
C LEU A 42 -2.04 15.14 8.74
N PHE A 43 -1.18 15.79 9.52
CA PHE A 43 -1.44 16.12 10.91
C PHE A 43 -1.80 17.59 11.12
N SER A 44 -2.12 18.33 10.07
CA SER A 44 -2.43 19.77 10.15
C SER A 44 -3.83 20.08 10.68
N GLY A 45 -4.62 19.07 11.00
CA GLY A 45 -6.03 19.24 11.41
C GLY A 45 -7.01 19.19 10.24
N LYS A 46 -6.53 19.26 9.00
CA LYS A 46 -7.34 19.05 7.82
C LYS A 46 -7.51 17.55 7.61
N LYS A 47 -8.73 17.09 7.37
CA LYS A 47 -8.99 15.68 7.13
C LYS A 47 -8.69 15.33 5.67
N TYR A 48 -7.86 14.30 5.49
CA TYR A 48 -7.56 13.73 4.17
C TYR A 48 -8.27 12.39 4.06
N LEU A 49 -9.03 12.22 2.98
CA LEU A 49 -9.83 11.03 2.77
C LEU A 49 -9.13 10.12 1.75
N CYS A 50 -9.10 8.81 2.03
CA CYS A 50 -8.35 7.86 1.20
C CYS A 50 -8.80 7.87 -0.27
N TYR A 51 -10.11 7.87 -0.52
CA TYR A 51 -10.62 7.85 -1.89
C TYR A 51 -10.30 9.13 -2.68
N LYS A 52 -10.16 10.26 -1.99
CA LYS A 52 -9.84 11.53 -2.62
C LYS A 52 -8.35 11.61 -2.98
N ILE A 53 -7.50 11.23 -2.04
CA ILE A 53 -6.05 11.31 -2.23
C ILE A 53 -5.55 10.26 -3.21
N PHE A 54 -5.97 9.00 -3.03
CA PHE A 54 -5.41 7.91 -3.82
C PHE A 54 -6.12 7.66 -5.16
N HIS A 55 -7.37 8.11 -5.29
CA HIS A 55 -8.18 7.81 -6.47
C HIS A 55 -8.83 9.05 -7.11
N GLY A 56 -8.60 10.23 -6.55
CA GLY A 56 -9.14 11.47 -7.10
C GLY A 56 -10.66 11.54 -7.11
N ARG A 57 -11.32 10.84 -6.19
CA ARG A 57 -12.78 10.75 -6.13
C ARG A 57 -13.34 11.67 -5.04
N ASN A 58 -14.59 12.07 -5.22
CA ASN A 58 -15.32 12.87 -4.22
C ASN A 58 -16.24 12.03 -3.35
N THR A 59 -16.39 10.75 -3.65
CA THR A 59 -17.21 9.79 -2.92
C THR A 59 -16.45 8.49 -2.73
N PRO A 60 -16.82 7.65 -1.76
CA PRO A 60 -16.14 6.37 -1.54
C PRO A 60 -16.08 5.55 -2.83
N CYS A 61 -14.99 4.80 -2.97
CA CYS A 61 -14.74 4.01 -4.17
C CYS A 61 -15.76 2.89 -4.32
N PRO A 62 -16.30 2.66 -5.53
CA PRO A 62 -17.21 1.53 -5.74
C PRO A 62 -16.50 0.19 -5.57
N PHE A 63 -15.18 0.17 -5.71
CA PHE A 63 -14.33 -1.01 -5.51
C PHE A 63 -13.76 -1.09 -4.09
N CYS A 64 -14.25 -0.27 -3.14
CA CYS A 64 -13.75 -0.26 -1.76
C CYS A 64 -13.93 -1.63 -1.11
N THR A 65 -12.88 -2.13 -0.46
CA THR A 65 -12.85 -3.47 0.12
C THR A 65 -13.36 -3.54 1.55
N ASN A 66 -13.79 -2.43 2.14
CA ASN A 66 -14.21 -2.40 3.56
C ASN A 66 -15.22 -3.49 3.91
N LYS A 67 -16.13 -3.84 3.00
CA LYS A 67 -17.12 -4.88 3.20
C LYS A 67 -16.58 -6.31 3.17
N TYR A 68 -15.35 -6.50 2.71
CA TYR A 68 -14.71 -7.82 2.58
C TYR A 68 -13.66 -8.08 3.64
N LEU A 69 -13.38 -7.10 4.50
CA LEU A 69 -12.28 -7.20 5.45
C LEU A 69 -12.58 -8.22 6.55
N LYS A 70 -11.50 -8.89 6.99
CA LYS A 70 -11.53 -9.90 8.04
C LYS A 70 -10.83 -9.38 9.29
N ASP A 71 -11.17 -9.98 10.44
CA ASP A 71 -10.49 -9.69 11.70
C ASP A 71 -9.09 -10.32 11.76
N SER A 72 -8.84 -11.35 10.97
CA SER A 72 -7.53 -11.93 10.81
C SER A 72 -7.32 -12.38 9.36
N GLY A 73 -6.06 -12.33 8.90
CA GLY A 73 -5.74 -12.60 7.52
C GLY A 73 -6.05 -11.42 6.60
N PHE A 74 -5.44 -11.41 5.45
CA PHE A 74 -5.57 -10.34 4.48
C PHE A 74 -6.54 -10.71 3.37
N TYR A 75 -7.32 -9.73 2.91
CA TYR A 75 -8.05 -9.80 1.66
C TYR A 75 -7.12 -9.33 0.55
N GLU A 76 -6.78 -10.22 -0.38
CA GLU A 76 -5.87 -9.90 -1.49
C GLU A 76 -6.66 -9.66 -2.77
N TRP A 77 -6.27 -8.62 -3.53
CA TRP A 77 -6.91 -8.28 -4.80
C TRP A 77 -5.98 -7.46 -5.67
N GLU A 78 -6.25 -7.45 -6.97
CA GLU A 78 -5.53 -6.62 -7.93
C GLU A 78 -6.37 -5.41 -8.31
N HIS A 79 -5.71 -4.27 -8.49
CA HIS A 79 -6.39 -3.03 -8.85
C HIS A 79 -5.52 -2.19 -9.77
N TYR A 80 -6.13 -1.72 -10.87
CA TYR A 80 -5.51 -0.72 -11.73
C TYR A 80 -5.80 0.66 -11.14
N ASN A 81 -4.77 1.38 -10.76
CA ASN A 81 -4.90 2.73 -10.22
C ASN A 81 -4.75 3.74 -11.36
N GLU A 82 -5.85 4.42 -11.71
CA GLU A 82 -5.87 5.38 -12.81
C GLU A 82 -4.98 6.60 -12.56
N GLN A 83 -4.85 7.02 -11.31
CA GLN A 83 -3.99 8.14 -10.92
C GLN A 83 -2.52 7.86 -11.22
N LEU A 84 -2.09 6.63 -11.00
CA LEU A 84 -0.70 6.21 -11.16
C LEU A 84 -0.45 5.49 -12.48
N GLY A 85 -1.50 5.06 -13.19
CA GLY A 85 -1.37 4.34 -14.45
C GLY A 85 -0.75 2.96 -14.33
N LYS A 86 -0.92 2.29 -13.19
CA LYS A 86 -0.31 0.99 -12.91
C LYS A 86 -1.28 0.06 -12.22
N THR A 87 -1.03 -1.25 -12.38
CA THR A 87 -1.72 -2.30 -11.65
C THR A 87 -0.92 -2.68 -10.40
N TYR A 88 -1.61 -2.80 -9.29
CA TYR A 88 -1.02 -3.18 -8.00
C TYR A 88 -1.71 -4.41 -7.45
N LEU A 89 -0.96 -5.22 -6.71
CA LEU A 89 -1.52 -6.22 -5.81
C LEU A 89 -1.73 -5.54 -4.46
N LEU A 90 -2.92 -5.69 -3.90
CA LEU A 90 -3.31 -5.05 -2.64
C LEU A 90 -3.64 -6.10 -1.60
N LYS A 91 -3.24 -5.85 -0.37
CA LYS A 91 -3.57 -6.69 0.79
C LYS A 91 -4.19 -5.82 1.86
N ASP A 92 -5.44 -6.09 2.17
CA ASP A 92 -6.24 -5.30 3.09
C ASP A 92 -6.66 -6.12 4.29
N ARG A 93 -6.66 -5.50 5.45
CA ARG A 93 -7.09 -6.13 6.70
C ARG A 93 -7.65 -5.09 7.66
N LYS A 94 -8.57 -5.52 8.52
CA LYS A 94 -8.97 -4.70 9.68
C LYS A 94 -7.84 -4.62 10.68
N VAL A 95 -7.67 -3.45 11.27
CA VAL A 95 -6.70 -3.20 12.32
C VAL A 95 -7.26 -2.16 13.28
N LEU A 96 -6.90 -2.28 14.55
CA LEU A 96 -7.19 -1.24 15.52
C LEU A 96 -5.99 -0.28 15.54
N TRP A 97 -6.21 0.95 15.11
CA TRP A 97 -5.17 1.98 15.02
C TRP A 97 -5.53 3.15 15.93
N ASP A 98 -4.73 3.36 16.96
CA ASP A 98 -4.99 4.38 17.98
C ASP A 98 -6.44 4.35 18.49
N GLY A 99 -6.94 3.13 18.76
CA GLY A 99 -8.28 2.91 19.27
C GLY A 99 -9.40 3.00 18.25
N ARG A 100 -9.09 3.21 16.97
CA ARG A 100 -10.09 3.35 15.89
C ARG A 100 -10.09 2.12 15.00
N GLU A 101 -11.28 1.60 14.72
CA GLU A 101 -11.43 0.53 13.73
C GLU A 101 -11.01 1.06 12.35
N SER A 102 -10.03 0.41 11.76
CA SER A 102 -9.36 0.93 10.58
C SER A 102 -9.05 -0.19 9.59
N ARG A 103 -8.70 0.20 8.37
CA ARG A 103 -8.17 -0.68 7.35
C ARG A 103 -6.70 -0.35 7.16
N ILE A 104 -5.85 -1.38 7.25
CA ILE A 104 -4.47 -1.27 6.80
C ILE A 104 -4.38 -1.88 5.41
N GLU A 105 -3.74 -1.18 4.47
CA GLU A 105 -3.56 -1.65 3.11
C GLU A 105 -2.08 -1.63 2.75
N PHE A 106 -1.57 -2.79 2.34
CA PHE A 106 -0.25 -2.93 1.75
C PHE A 106 -0.39 -2.97 0.24
N VAL A 107 0.38 -2.12 -0.43
CA VAL A 107 0.37 -1.98 -1.88
C VAL A 107 1.65 -2.59 -2.43
N PHE A 108 1.53 -3.44 -3.46
CA PHE A 108 2.68 -4.05 -4.12
C PHE A 108 2.68 -3.66 -5.59
N ASP A 109 3.74 -3.01 -6.04
CA ASP A 109 3.97 -2.77 -7.46
C ASP A 109 4.50 -4.07 -8.08
N VAL A 110 3.61 -4.83 -8.70
CA VAL A 110 3.93 -6.14 -9.26
C VAL A 110 5.02 -6.03 -10.32
N SER A 111 5.00 -4.99 -11.15
CA SER A 111 6.01 -4.77 -12.19
C SER A 111 7.41 -4.62 -11.60
N LYS A 112 7.51 -3.89 -10.50
CA LYS A 112 8.78 -3.67 -9.79
C LYS A 112 9.37 -5.00 -9.29
N TYR A 113 8.54 -5.82 -8.65
CA TYR A 113 8.99 -7.11 -8.12
C TYR A 113 9.27 -8.11 -9.22
N LYS A 114 8.48 -8.13 -10.27
CA LYS A 114 8.70 -8.98 -11.44
C LYS A 114 10.06 -8.68 -12.08
N ASN A 115 10.37 -7.40 -12.26
CA ASN A 115 11.65 -6.99 -12.84
C ASN A 115 12.83 -7.45 -11.99
N LYS A 116 12.71 -7.37 -10.66
CA LYS A 116 13.74 -7.87 -9.73
C LYS A 116 13.93 -9.39 -9.86
N LEU A 117 12.83 -10.14 -9.92
CA LEU A 117 12.87 -11.60 -10.07
C LEU A 117 13.47 -12.02 -11.39
N ASP A 118 13.12 -11.35 -12.49
CA ASP A 118 13.67 -11.62 -13.82
C ASP A 118 15.20 -11.40 -13.83
N LYS A 119 15.66 -10.33 -13.20
CA LYS A 119 17.10 -10.03 -13.04
C LYS A 119 17.81 -11.12 -12.27
N GLN A 120 17.27 -11.55 -11.15
CA GLN A 120 17.83 -12.62 -10.32
C GLN A 120 17.86 -13.94 -11.09
N GLY A 121 16.80 -14.27 -11.80
CA GLY A 121 16.73 -15.47 -12.64
C GLY A 121 17.81 -15.48 -13.71
N LYS A 122 18.05 -14.37 -14.38
CA LYS A 122 19.13 -14.23 -15.37
C LYS A 122 20.49 -14.42 -14.75
N GLN A 123 20.74 -13.84 -13.58
CA GLN A 123 22.00 -14.01 -12.86
C GLN A 123 22.23 -15.46 -12.45
N GLN A 124 21.22 -16.13 -11.93
CA GLN A 124 21.31 -17.54 -11.56
C GLN A 124 21.58 -18.43 -12.77
N ALA A 125 20.91 -18.18 -13.88
CA ALA A 125 21.13 -18.92 -15.13
C ALA A 125 22.56 -18.72 -15.64
N ALA A 126 23.10 -17.52 -15.57
CA ALA A 126 24.47 -17.23 -15.95
C ALA A 126 25.48 -17.95 -15.03
N MET A 127 25.22 -18.00 -13.73
CA MET A 127 26.04 -18.74 -12.77
C MET A 127 26.06 -20.24 -13.08
N LEU A 128 24.88 -20.83 -13.36
CA LEU A 128 24.78 -22.24 -13.70
C LEU A 128 25.54 -22.59 -14.98
N ARG A 129 25.52 -21.71 -15.97
CA ARG A 129 26.28 -21.90 -17.23
C ARG A 129 27.78 -21.81 -17.02
N SER A 130 28.26 -21.10 -16.01
CA SER A 130 29.69 -20.94 -15.71
C SER A 130 30.25 -22.08 -14.86
N LEU A 131 29.41 -22.96 -14.33
CA LEU A 131 29.89 -24.09 -13.54
C LEU A 131 30.58 -25.11 -14.43
N PRO A 132 31.69 -25.74 -13.95
CA PRO A 132 32.35 -26.82 -14.69
C PRO A 132 31.40 -28.00 -14.84
N GLY A 133 31.26 -28.44 -16.04
CA GLY A 133 30.28 -29.45 -16.47
C GLY A 133 30.52 -30.86 -16.02
#